data_8c49a4351d926b0526b1a7a939431ef9
#
_entry.id   8c49a4351d926b0526b1a7a939431ef9
#
_cell.length_a   1.000
_cell.length_b   1.000
_cell.length_c   1.000
_cell.angle_alpha   90.00
_cell.angle_beta   90.00
_cell.angle_gamma   90.00
#
_symmetry.space_group_name_H-M   'P 1'
#
loop_
_entity.id
_entity.type
_entity.pdbx_description
1 polymer ?
#
loop_
_entity_poly.entity_id
_entity_poly.type
_entity_poly.pdbx_seq_one_letter_code
_entity_poly.pdbx_strand_id
1 'polypeptide(L)'
;MTSKESQSAKFIDLHGHHSSSKSEDRDFLYIYSYSPKINDLPEEGQFFSAGVHPWEIEDARISFEGVKRLCGESNCLMVGEAGLDRSIVDDSDLEQQEEVFKWHIQLANELKKPLIIHNVKCLSEIFRLHKQYPNHSNWVLHDFNGSLSDIQECQKRSIAMSLGPRFYESQTARIAHTISDHKIDLNLIFFETDERGDINIQTIYEKFAQKQEIEIDDLKDRIWQNLKALLGTNLTS
;
A
#
# COMPACT_ATOMS: atom_id res chain seq x y z
N MET A 1 28.60 -8.77 28.34
CA MET A 1 28.20 -8.99 26.94
C MET A 1 26.72 -9.24 26.96
N THR A 2 25.92 -8.21 26.80
CA THR A 2 24.45 -8.31 26.73
C THR A 2 24.12 -8.70 25.30
N SER A 3 23.61 -9.93 25.14
CA SER A 3 23.02 -10.39 23.89
C SER A 3 21.86 -9.42 23.53
N LYS A 4 22.04 -8.60 22.49
CA LYS A 4 20.91 -8.01 21.79
C LYS A 4 20.13 -9.21 21.21
N GLU A 5 19.00 -9.56 21.82
CA GLU A 5 18.00 -10.35 21.14
C GLU A 5 17.69 -9.61 19.84
N SER A 6 18.09 -10.19 18.71
CA SER A 6 17.69 -9.69 17.42
C SER A 6 16.20 -9.93 17.33
N GLN A 7 15.41 -8.88 17.52
CA GLN A 7 13.98 -8.94 17.31
C GLN A 7 13.77 -9.37 15.86
N SER A 8 13.26 -10.58 15.66
CA SER A 8 12.94 -11.10 14.32
C SER A 8 12.04 -10.13 13.59
N ALA A 9 12.31 -9.87 12.31
CA ALA A 9 11.46 -9.01 11.52
C ALA A 9 10.04 -9.59 11.43
N LYS A 10 9.06 -8.70 11.51
CA LYS A 10 7.64 -9.07 11.46
C LYS A 10 7.18 -9.35 10.03
N PHE A 11 6.13 -10.13 9.88
CA PHE A 11 5.32 -10.08 8.67
C PHE A 11 4.57 -8.75 8.61
N ILE A 12 4.63 -8.07 7.49
CA ILE A 12 3.99 -6.78 7.26
C ILE A 12 2.85 -7.00 6.27
N ASP A 13 1.64 -6.65 6.70
CA ASP A 13 0.48 -6.50 5.84
C ASP A 13 0.25 -5.00 5.66
N LEU A 14 0.68 -4.49 4.50
CA LEU A 14 0.74 -3.04 4.29
C LEU A 14 -0.64 -2.41 4.06
N HIS A 15 -1.62 -3.20 3.61
CA HIS A 15 -2.94 -2.72 3.24
C HIS A 15 -3.98 -3.84 3.36
N GLY A 16 -4.97 -3.65 4.20
CA GLY A 16 -6.09 -4.59 4.32
C GLY A 16 -7.35 -3.93 4.88
N HIS A 17 -8.51 -4.47 4.52
CA HIS A 17 -9.83 -3.92 4.86
C HIS A 17 -10.54 -4.66 6.00
N HIS A 18 -9.88 -5.61 6.65
CA HIS A 18 -10.50 -6.41 7.71
C HIS A 18 -10.09 -5.91 9.08
N SER A 19 -11.06 -5.78 10.01
CA SER A 19 -10.73 -5.59 11.41
C SER A 19 -9.95 -6.82 11.87
N SER A 20 -8.66 -6.65 12.15
CA SER A 20 -7.85 -7.77 12.61
C SER A 20 -7.99 -7.90 14.10
N SER A 21 -8.80 -8.86 14.56
CA SER A 21 -8.68 -9.44 15.91
C SER A 21 -7.29 -10.07 16.17
N LYS A 22 -6.35 -9.90 15.25
CA LYS A 22 -4.98 -10.44 15.23
C LYS A 22 -3.91 -9.41 15.58
N SER A 23 -4.28 -8.20 16.01
CA SER A 23 -3.32 -7.14 16.38
C SER A 23 -2.45 -7.47 17.60
N GLU A 24 -2.76 -8.53 18.34
CA GLU A 24 -1.98 -9.00 19.50
C GLU A 24 -0.81 -9.92 19.13
N ASP A 25 -0.73 -10.40 17.88
CA ASP A 25 0.37 -11.26 17.46
C ASP A 25 1.62 -10.41 17.20
N ARG A 26 2.64 -10.60 18.05
CA ARG A 26 3.90 -9.85 18.01
C ARG A 26 4.69 -10.05 16.72
N ASP A 27 4.36 -11.08 15.95
CA ASP A 27 5.04 -11.43 14.71
C ASP A 27 4.46 -10.74 13.47
N PHE A 28 3.37 -9.99 13.62
CA PHE A 28 2.68 -9.31 12.53
C PHE A 28 2.59 -7.80 12.76
N LEU A 29 2.68 -7.04 11.65
CA LEU A 29 2.29 -5.64 11.57
C LEU A 29 1.23 -5.53 10.49
N TYR A 30 0.04 -5.11 10.86
CA TYR A 30 -1.09 -4.92 9.97
C TYR A 30 -1.48 -3.45 9.92
N ILE A 31 -1.65 -2.90 8.70
CA ILE A 31 -2.12 -1.54 8.48
C ILE A 31 -3.51 -1.60 7.85
N TYR A 32 -4.49 -1.16 8.64
CA TYR A 32 -5.88 -1.13 8.22
C TYR A 32 -6.15 0.02 7.24
N SER A 33 -6.83 -0.24 6.13
CA SER A 33 -7.24 0.79 5.19
C SER A 33 -8.64 1.28 5.50
N TYR A 34 -8.76 2.55 5.84
CA TYR A 34 -10.03 3.20 6.14
C TYR A 34 -10.51 4.09 5.00
N SER A 35 -11.76 3.88 4.58
CA SER A 35 -12.48 4.80 3.70
C SER A 35 -13.89 5.05 4.22
N PRO A 36 -14.36 6.31 4.28
CA PRO A 36 -15.56 6.72 5.03
C PRO A 36 -16.86 5.99 4.70
N LYS A 37 -17.00 5.49 3.48
CA LYS A 37 -18.23 4.80 3.02
C LYS A 37 -18.05 3.30 2.81
N ILE A 38 -16.81 2.79 2.89
CA ILE A 38 -16.50 1.39 2.60
C ILE A 38 -16.41 0.57 3.88
N ASN A 39 -15.81 1.11 4.93
CA ASN A 39 -15.52 0.35 6.15
C ASN A 39 -15.66 1.17 7.43
N ASP A 40 -15.63 0.47 8.56
CA ASP A 40 -15.74 1.06 9.89
C ASP A 40 -14.47 1.82 10.28
N LEU A 41 -14.60 2.72 11.25
CA LEU A 41 -13.47 3.43 11.84
C LEU A 41 -12.43 2.44 12.40
N PRO A 42 -11.12 2.78 12.31
CA PRO A 42 -10.08 1.98 12.93
C PRO A 42 -10.32 1.78 14.43
N GLU A 43 -9.97 0.60 14.94
CA GLU A 43 -10.01 0.31 16.37
C GLU A 43 -8.97 1.15 17.13
N GLU A 44 -9.18 1.35 18.44
CA GLU A 44 -8.24 2.09 19.27
C GLU A 44 -6.84 1.44 19.25
N GLY A 45 -5.82 2.22 18.94
CA GLY A 45 -4.44 1.75 18.86
C GLY A 45 -4.07 1.01 17.58
N GLN A 46 -5.01 0.76 16.69
CA GLN A 46 -4.76 0.14 15.40
C GLN A 46 -3.98 1.09 14.48
N PHE A 47 -2.93 0.58 13.82
CA PHE A 47 -2.29 1.30 12.72
C PHE A 47 -3.19 1.28 11.49
N PHE A 48 -3.30 2.44 10.83
CA PHE A 48 -4.16 2.56 9.68
C PHE A 48 -3.65 3.56 8.64
N SER A 49 -4.24 3.52 7.46
CA SER A 49 -4.26 4.58 6.46
C SER A 49 -5.69 5.11 6.33
N ALA A 50 -5.86 6.36 5.89
CA ALA A 50 -7.18 6.95 5.67
C ALA A 50 -7.24 7.71 4.36
N GLY A 51 -8.28 7.46 3.55
CA GLY A 51 -8.49 8.12 2.27
C GLY A 51 -9.94 8.08 1.80
N VAL A 52 -10.23 8.78 0.72
CA VAL A 52 -11.48 8.69 -0.04
C VAL A 52 -11.20 7.85 -1.26
N HIS A 53 -11.75 6.64 -1.26
CA HIS A 53 -11.58 5.69 -2.37
C HIS A 53 -12.15 6.26 -3.68
N PRO A 54 -11.59 5.98 -4.86
CA PRO A 54 -12.10 6.49 -6.15
C PRO A 54 -13.54 6.09 -6.47
N TRP A 55 -14.11 5.12 -5.76
CA TRP A 55 -15.53 4.74 -5.87
C TRP A 55 -16.47 5.65 -5.06
N GLU A 56 -15.94 6.56 -4.23
CA GLU A 56 -16.70 7.41 -3.30
C GLU A 56 -16.67 8.90 -3.65
N ILE A 57 -16.45 9.23 -4.92
CA ILE A 57 -16.20 10.63 -5.34
C ILE A 57 -17.41 11.57 -5.19
N GLU A 58 -18.65 11.05 -5.16
CA GLU A 58 -19.85 11.89 -5.11
C GLU A 58 -19.90 12.84 -3.90
N ASP A 59 -19.51 12.34 -2.71
CA ASP A 59 -19.48 13.14 -1.47
C ASP A 59 -18.04 13.42 -0.99
N ALA A 60 -17.08 13.35 -1.89
CA ALA A 60 -15.66 13.36 -1.55
C ALA A 60 -15.25 14.56 -0.67
N ARG A 61 -15.85 15.74 -0.86
CA ARG A 61 -15.51 16.93 -0.06
C ARG A 61 -15.87 16.76 1.42
N ILE A 62 -17.04 16.16 1.70
CA ILE A 62 -17.49 15.93 3.08
C ILE A 62 -16.62 14.83 3.72
N SER A 63 -16.43 13.73 3.00
CA SER A 63 -15.60 12.60 3.44
C SER A 63 -14.16 13.00 3.69
N PHE A 64 -13.59 13.87 2.84
CA PHE A 64 -12.20 14.31 2.92
C PHE A 64 -11.88 15.13 4.18
N GLU A 65 -12.84 15.91 4.72
CA GLU A 65 -12.62 16.63 5.99
C GLU A 65 -12.45 15.65 7.16
N GLY A 66 -13.19 14.54 7.16
CA GLY A 66 -13.00 13.43 8.11
C GLY A 66 -11.65 12.75 7.96
N VAL A 67 -11.26 12.47 6.72
CA VAL A 67 -9.96 11.88 6.37
C VAL A 67 -8.80 12.76 6.84
N LYS A 68 -8.84 14.06 6.59
CA LYS A 68 -7.81 15.01 7.06
C LYS A 68 -7.60 14.95 8.57
N ARG A 69 -8.69 14.89 9.34
CA ARG A 69 -8.62 14.78 10.80
C ARG A 69 -7.93 13.46 11.22
N LEU A 70 -8.37 12.33 10.65
CA LEU A 70 -7.79 11.02 10.95
C LEU A 70 -6.33 10.92 10.55
N CYS A 71 -5.96 11.48 9.40
CA CYS A 71 -4.56 11.51 8.96
C CYS A 71 -3.66 12.34 9.87
N GLY A 72 -4.20 13.20 10.73
CA GLY A 72 -3.47 13.91 11.78
C GLY A 72 -3.09 13.05 12.99
N GLU A 73 -3.70 11.89 13.18
CA GLU A 73 -3.45 11.01 14.31
C GLU A 73 -2.10 10.28 14.17
N SER A 74 -1.48 9.95 15.32
CA SER A 74 -0.14 9.35 15.35
C SER A 74 -0.12 7.91 14.84
N ASN A 75 -1.21 7.16 14.98
CA ASN A 75 -1.38 5.79 14.50
C ASN A 75 -1.88 5.72 13.04
N CYS A 76 -2.26 6.83 12.41
CA CYS A 76 -2.43 6.90 10.97
C CYS A 76 -1.06 6.97 10.31
N LEU A 77 -0.61 5.89 9.67
CA LEU A 77 0.73 5.80 9.11
C LEU A 77 0.82 6.35 7.67
N MET A 78 -0.26 6.29 6.92
CA MET A 78 -0.30 6.67 5.50
C MET A 78 -1.59 7.43 5.17
N VAL A 79 -1.55 8.26 4.13
CA VAL A 79 -2.72 8.86 3.50
C VAL A 79 -3.22 7.91 2.40
N GLY A 80 -4.52 7.74 2.26
CA GLY A 80 -5.13 6.83 1.29
C GLY A 80 -5.79 5.64 2.02
N GLU A 81 -6.44 4.82 1.31
CA GLU A 81 -6.43 4.58 -0.13
C GLU A 81 -7.12 5.71 -0.89
N ALA A 82 -6.47 6.18 -1.95
CA ALA A 82 -7.03 7.15 -2.90
C ALA A 82 -6.37 6.93 -4.27
N GLY A 83 -7.01 7.32 -5.35
CA GLY A 83 -6.39 7.09 -6.66
C GLY A 83 -7.36 7.11 -7.82
N LEU A 84 -7.10 6.26 -8.83
CA LEU A 84 -7.80 6.26 -10.10
C LEU A 84 -8.23 4.85 -10.49
N ASP A 85 -9.50 4.71 -10.90
CA ASP A 85 -10.06 3.46 -11.41
C ASP A 85 -10.85 3.72 -12.70
N ARG A 86 -10.24 3.41 -13.86
CA ARG A 86 -10.86 3.55 -15.17
C ARG A 86 -11.85 2.40 -15.49
N SER A 87 -11.90 1.37 -14.69
CA SER A 87 -12.77 0.21 -14.98
C SER A 87 -14.24 0.46 -14.68
N ILE A 88 -14.53 1.45 -13.83
CA ILE A 88 -15.88 1.73 -13.30
C ILE A 88 -16.44 3.08 -13.76
N VAL A 89 -15.66 3.90 -14.44
CA VAL A 89 -16.03 5.27 -14.77
C VAL A 89 -15.75 5.60 -16.24
N ASP A 90 -16.43 6.60 -16.75
CA ASP A 90 -16.10 7.25 -18.02
C ASP A 90 -14.98 8.32 -17.85
N ASP A 91 -14.61 9.00 -18.93
CA ASP A 91 -13.51 9.97 -18.89
C ASP A 91 -13.86 11.22 -18.03
N SER A 92 -15.13 11.61 -17.92
CA SER A 92 -15.55 12.78 -17.12
C SER A 92 -15.45 12.49 -15.62
N ASP A 93 -15.82 11.30 -15.21
CA ASP A 93 -15.72 10.85 -13.82
C ASP A 93 -14.27 10.57 -13.43
N LEU A 94 -13.43 10.13 -14.39
CA LEU A 94 -12.00 10.00 -14.15
C LEU A 94 -11.33 11.34 -13.83
N GLU A 95 -11.76 12.44 -14.45
CA GLU A 95 -11.29 13.79 -14.11
C GLU A 95 -11.67 14.16 -12.66
N GLN A 96 -12.86 13.76 -12.21
CA GLN A 96 -13.27 13.99 -10.82
C GLN A 96 -12.46 13.14 -9.84
N GLN A 97 -12.20 11.86 -10.17
CA GLN A 97 -11.28 11.02 -9.38
C GLN A 97 -9.90 11.68 -9.27
N GLU A 98 -9.37 12.21 -10.38
CA GLU A 98 -8.07 12.89 -10.39
C GLU A 98 -8.06 14.13 -9.48
N GLU A 99 -9.12 14.93 -9.45
CA GLU A 99 -9.22 16.08 -8.54
C GLU A 99 -9.20 15.64 -7.07
N VAL A 100 -9.98 14.62 -6.72
CA VAL A 100 -9.99 14.07 -5.36
C VAL A 100 -8.62 13.47 -5.00
N PHE A 101 -7.99 12.78 -5.93
CA PHE A 101 -6.65 12.22 -5.75
C PHE A 101 -5.59 13.32 -5.51
N LYS A 102 -5.66 14.44 -6.20
CA LYS A 102 -4.77 15.61 -5.97
C LYS A 102 -4.89 16.17 -4.55
N TRP A 103 -6.09 16.14 -3.93
CA TRP A 103 -6.22 16.55 -2.53
C TRP A 103 -5.43 15.61 -1.59
N HIS A 104 -5.44 14.31 -1.87
CA HIS A 104 -4.68 13.33 -1.09
C HIS A 104 -3.17 13.49 -1.29
N ILE A 105 -2.72 13.76 -2.52
CA ILE A 105 -1.31 14.09 -2.80
C ILE A 105 -0.86 15.31 -1.97
N GLN A 106 -1.68 16.37 -1.93
CA GLN A 106 -1.36 17.57 -1.16
C GLN A 106 -1.33 17.29 0.34
N LEU A 107 -2.33 16.56 0.86
CA LEU A 107 -2.40 16.18 2.27
C LEU A 107 -1.20 15.30 2.69
N ALA A 108 -0.85 14.30 1.88
CA ALA A 108 0.29 13.43 2.13
C ALA A 108 1.60 14.22 2.19
N ASN A 109 1.79 15.20 1.29
CA ASN A 109 2.95 16.08 1.28
C ASN A 109 3.00 17.01 2.50
N GLU A 110 1.86 17.59 2.88
CA GLU A 110 1.74 18.45 4.06
C GLU A 110 2.09 17.70 5.34
N LEU A 111 1.54 16.50 5.51
CA LEU A 111 1.75 15.66 6.69
C LEU A 111 3.08 14.87 6.63
N LYS A 112 3.77 14.86 5.51
CA LYS A 112 4.97 14.04 5.24
C LYS A 112 4.72 12.55 5.51
N LYS A 113 3.53 12.08 5.17
CA LYS A 113 3.12 10.67 5.27
C LYS A 113 3.12 10.03 3.89
N PRO A 114 3.45 8.74 3.76
CA PRO A 114 3.30 8.03 2.48
C PRO A 114 1.87 8.08 1.96
N LEU A 115 1.73 7.96 0.65
CA LEU A 115 0.45 7.93 -0.06
C LEU A 115 0.22 6.54 -0.63
N ILE A 116 -0.80 5.82 -0.16
CA ILE A 116 -1.20 4.53 -0.72
C ILE A 116 -2.26 4.74 -1.81
N ILE A 117 -2.03 4.11 -2.97
CA ILE A 117 -2.67 4.50 -4.23
C ILE A 117 -3.39 3.32 -4.86
N HIS A 118 -4.70 3.50 -5.05
CA HIS A 118 -5.52 2.68 -5.93
C HIS A 118 -5.21 2.99 -7.39
N ASN A 119 -4.89 1.96 -8.17
CA ASN A 119 -4.57 2.12 -9.58
C ASN A 119 -5.13 1.00 -10.44
N VAL A 120 -6.24 1.24 -11.10
CA VAL A 120 -6.80 0.32 -12.08
C VAL A 120 -6.81 0.96 -13.47
N LYS A 121 -5.94 0.45 -14.36
CA LYS A 121 -5.76 0.91 -15.77
C LYS A 121 -5.39 2.39 -15.92
N CYS A 122 -4.73 3.00 -14.93
CA CYS A 122 -4.37 4.43 -14.89
C CYS A 122 -2.89 4.69 -14.57
N LEU A 123 -1.99 3.71 -14.81
CA LEU A 123 -0.59 3.83 -14.43
C LEU A 123 0.12 5.02 -15.10
N SER A 124 -0.26 5.35 -16.34
CA SER A 124 0.26 6.51 -17.06
C SER A 124 -0.14 7.84 -16.40
N GLU A 125 -1.38 7.94 -15.95
CA GLU A 125 -1.91 9.09 -15.22
C GLU A 125 -1.20 9.25 -13.86
N ILE A 126 -1.00 8.15 -13.15
CA ILE A 126 -0.23 8.15 -11.90
C ILE A 126 1.19 8.66 -12.14
N PHE A 127 1.90 8.17 -13.16
CA PHE A 127 3.26 8.64 -13.48
C PHE A 127 3.28 10.11 -13.90
N ARG A 128 2.27 10.59 -14.61
CA ARG A 128 2.13 12.01 -14.96
C ARG A 128 1.95 12.87 -13.73
N LEU A 129 1.06 12.48 -12.81
CA LEU A 129 0.83 13.19 -11.55
C LEU A 129 2.07 13.16 -10.67
N HIS A 130 2.74 12.01 -10.52
CA HIS A 130 3.98 11.90 -9.77
C HIS A 130 5.05 12.91 -10.27
N LYS A 131 5.17 13.10 -11.59
CA LYS A 131 6.08 14.08 -12.18
C LYS A 131 5.64 15.53 -11.90
N GLN A 132 4.34 15.80 -11.76
CA GLN A 132 3.81 17.15 -11.48
C GLN A 132 4.05 17.58 -10.04
N TYR A 133 4.27 16.66 -9.12
CA TYR A 133 4.53 16.91 -7.70
C TYR A 133 5.93 16.47 -7.28
N PRO A 134 7.00 17.16 -7.72
CA PRO A 134 8.40 16.69 -7.58
C PRO A 134 8.90 16.58 -6.13
N ASN A 135 8.26 17.27 -5.18
CA ASN A 135 8.58 17.22 -3.74
C ASN A 135 7.51 16.42 -2.99
N HIS A 136 7.09 15.31 -3.56
CA HIS A 136 6.06 14.46 -2.99
C HIS A 136 6.57 13.59 -1.85
N SER A 137 5.65 13.15 -0.99
CA SER A 137 5.86 12.06 -0.05
C SER A 137 6.09 10.73 -0.80
N ASN A 138 6.47 9.68 -0.09
CA ASN A 138 6.63 8.35 -0.69
C ASN A 138 5.27 7.82 -1.21
N TRP A 139 5.24 7.30 -2.42
CA TRP A 139 4.06 6.73 -3.05
C TRP A 139 4.12 5.21 -3.05
N VAL A 140 2.97 4.57 -2.83
CA VAL A 140 2.81 3.11 -2.85
C VAL A 140 1.62 2.75 -3.72
N LEU A 141 1.84 1.98 -4.79
CA LEU A 141 0.75 1.37 -5.56
C LEU A 141 0.32 0.08 -4.85
N HIS A 142 -0.92 0.01 -4.36
CA HIS A 142 -1.45 -1.23 -3.80
C HIS A 142 -1.98 -2.16 -4.90
N ASP A 143 -2.20 -3.43 -4.58
CA ASP A 143 -2.63 -4.52 -5.48
C ASP A 143 -1.98 -4.46 -6.87
N PHE A 144 -0.66 -4.23 -6.85
CA PHE A 144 0.09 -3.97 -8.08
C PHE A 144 0.04 -5.15 -9.05
N ASN A 145 -0.43 -4.89 -10.28
CA ASN A 145 -0.55 -5.88 -11.35
C ASN A 145 0.18 -5.42 -12.61
N GLY A 146 1.50 -5.36 -12.56
CA GLY A 146 2.35 -4.87 -13.64
C GLY A 146 3.33 -5.89 -14.21
N SER A 147 3.97 -5.53 -15.32
CA SER A 147 5.08 -6.24 -15.94
C SER A 147 6.41 -5.92 -15.23
N LEU A 148 7.48 -6.63 -15.60
CA LEU A 148 8.84 -6.31 -15.13
C LEU A 148 9.23 -4.87 -15.47
N SER A 149 8.88 -4.39 -16.66
CA SER A 149 9.15 -2.99 -17.05
C SER A 149 8.37 -1.99 -16.23
N ASP A 150 7.14 -2.32 -15.81
CA ASP A 150 6.34 -1.46 -14.92
C ASP A 150 6.98 -1.41 -13.52
N ILE A 151 7.45 -2.56 -12.98
CA ILE A 151 8.20 -2.61 -11.72
C ILE A 151 9.45 -1.72 -11.79
N GLN A 152 10.27 -1.89 -12.83
CA GLN A 152 11.49 -1.12 -13.01
C GLN A 152 11.21 0.39 -13.14
N GLU A 153 10.15 0.76 -13.84
CA GLU A 153 9.77 2.18 -13.98
C GLU A 153 9.25 2.77 -12.65
N CYS A 154 8.50 1.99 -11.85
CA CYS A 154 8.13 2.38 -10.49
C CYS A 154 9.36 2.58 -9.61
N GLN A 155 10.29 1.62 -9.60
CA GLN A 155 11.51 1.70 -8.80
C GLN A 155 12.40 2.89 -9.20
N LYS A 156 12.55 3.15 -10.50
CA LYS A 156 13.27 4.33 -11.00
C LYS A 156 12.65 5.65 -10.54
N ARG A 157 11.35 5.68 -10.31
CA ARG A 157 10.61 6.85 -9.78
C ARG A 157 10.52 6.86 -8.27
N SER A 158 11.09 5.88 -7.57
CA SER A 158 10.93 5.68 -6.12
C SER A 158 9.48 5.49 -5.69
N ILE A 159 8.66 4.87 -6.54
CA ILE A 159 7.29 4.45 -6.23
C ILE A 159 7.34 3.01 -5.72
N ALA A 160 6.87 2.78 -4.50
CA ALA A 160 6.75 1.45 -3.95
C ALA A 160 5.54 0.70 -4.52
N MET A 161 5.56 -0.62 -4.41
CA MET A 161 4.49 -1.50 -4.89
C MET A 161 4.15 -2.52 -3.82
N SER A 162 2.86 -2.73 -3.56
CA SER A 162 2.37 -3.79 -2.68
C SER A 162 1.71 -4.89 -3.49
N LEU A 163 2.02 -6.14 -3.17
CA LEU A 163 1.61 -7.32 -3.92
C LEU A 163 0.62 -8.14 -3.09
N GLY A 164 -0.61 -8.24 -3.60
CA GLY A 164 -1.67 -9.08 -3.05
C GLY A 164 -1.58 -10.53 -3.55
N PRO A 165 -2.56 -11.40 -3.17
CA PRO A 165 -2.56 -12.83 -3.51
C PRO A 165 -2.66 -13.11 -5.02
N ARG A 166 -3.00 -12.11 -5.81
CA ARG A 166 -3.17 -12.20 -7.27
C ARG A 166 -1.97 -12.83 -7.99
N PHE A 167 -0.74 -12.63 -7.50
CA PHE A 167 0.45 -13.18 -8.16
C PHE A 167 0.57 -14.71 -8.09
N TYR A 168 -0.14 -15.38 -7.17
CA TYR A 168 -0.12 -16.85 -7.08
C TYR A 168 -1.50 -17.50 -7.30
N GLU A 169 -2.58 -16.75 -7.16
CA GLU A 169 -3.95 -17.26 -7.36
C GLU A 169 -4.42 -17.12 -8.81
N SER A 170 -4.04 -16.04 -9.49
CA SER A 170 -4.47 -15.76 -10.85
C SER A 170 -3.47 -16.27 -11.87
N GLN A 171 -3.94 -17.11 -12.81
CA GLN A 171 -3.13 -17.56 -13.95
C GLN A 171 -3.01 -16.51 -15.05
N THR A 172 -3.85 -15.49 -15.04
CA THR A 172 -3.92 -14.46 -16.09
C THR A 172 -3.43 -13.09 -15.64
N ALA A 173 -3.17 -12.90 -14.33
CA ALA A 173 -2.62 -11.64 -13.83
C ALA A 173 -1.21 -11.41 -14.38
N ARG A 174 -0.95 -10.17 -14.83
CA ARG A 174 0.35 -9.79 -15.38
C ARG A 174 1.47 -10.00 -14.36
N ILE A 175 1.23 -9.62 -13.11
CA ILE A 175 2.19 -9.80 -12.02
C ILE A 175 2.52 -11.28 -11.75
N ALA A 176 1.57 -12.21 -11.95
CA ALA A 176 1.82 -13.64 -11.78
C ALA A 176 2.86 -14.17 -12.78
N HIS A 177 2.75 -13.78 -14.05
CA HIS A 177 3.75 -14.09 -15.07
C HIS A 177 5.09 -13.42 -14.76
N THR A 178 5.06 -12.14 -14.39
CA THR A 178 6.27 -11.38 -14.07
C THR A 178 7.08 -12.03 -12.95
N ILE A 179 6.44 -12.43 -11.85
CA ILE A 179 7.11 -13.08 -10.71
C ILE A 179 7.56 -14.51 -11.05
N SER A 180 6.85 -15.22 -11.94
CA SER A 180 7.24 -16.56 -12.36
C SER A 180 8.44 -16.56 -13.31
N ASP A 181 8.53 -15.56 -14.18
CA ASP A 181 9.49 -15.53 -15.28
C ASP A 181 10.78 -14.77 -14.93
N HIS A 182 10.77 -13.95 -13.86
CA HIS A 182 11.87 -13.05 -13.52
C HIS A 182 12.19 -13.05 -12.03
N LYS A 183 13.46 -12.86 -11.71
CA LYS A 183 13.88 -12.48 -10.35
C LYS A 183 13.57 -11.00 -10.13
N ILE A 184 12.90 -10.71 -9.03
CA ILE A 184 12.42 -9.37 -8.69
C ILE A 184 13.39 -8.68 -7.73
N ASP A 185 13.81 -7.47 -8.05
CA ASP A 185 14.48 -6.61 -7.08
C ASP A 185 13.49 -6.22 -5.97
N LEU A 186 13.82 -6.58 -4.73
CA LEU A 186 12.95 -6.39 -3.58
C LEU A 186 12.89 -4.95 -3.07
N ASN A 187 13.67 -4.03 -3.66
CA ASN A 187 13.57 -2.62 -3.29
C ASN A 187 12.17 -2.09 -3.60
N LEU A 188 11.57 -1.41 -2.62
CA LEU A 188 10.23 -0.81 -2.73
C LEU A 188 9.10 -1.84 -2.94
N ILE A 189 9.33 -3.13 -2.64
CA ILE A 189 8.28 -4.16 -2.66
C ILE A 189 7.72 -4.35 -1.26
N PHE A 190 6.40 -4.55 -1.19
CA PHE A 190 5.61 -4.89 -0.02
C PHE A 190 4.59 -5.98 -0.35
N PHE A 191 3.91 -6.46 0.68
CA PHE A 191 2.82 -7.42 0.56
C PHE A 191 1.58 -6.95 1.31
N GLU A 192 0.42 -7.45 0.88
CA GLU A 192 -0.88 -7.08 1.45
C GLU A 192 -1.92 -8.18 1.25
N THR A 193 -2.95 -8.15 2.10
CA THR A 193 -4.13 -9.02 1.94
C THR A 193 -5.29 -8.32 1.25
N ASP A 194 -5.32 -6.99 1.20
CA ASP A 194 -6.39 -6.18 0.62
C ASP A 194 -7.78 -6.57 1.20
N GLU A 195 -8.76 -6.93 0.36
CA GLU A 195 -10.09 -7.39 0.76
C GLU A 195 -10.13 -8.87 1.21
N ARG A 196 -9.01 -9.58 1.18
CA ARG A 196 -8.91 -11.02 1.38
C ARG A 196 -8.66 -11.41 2.85
N GLY A 197 -9.67 -11.18 3.71
CA GLY A 197 -9.61 -11.60 5.13
C GLY A 197 -9.55 -13.11 5.38
N ASP A 198 -9.75 -13.91 4.34
CA ASP A 198 -9.60 -15.37 4.34
C ASP A 198 -8.13 -15.82 4.15
N ILE A 199 -7.22 -14.90 3.77
CA ILE A 199 -5.81 -15.18 3.52
C ILE A 199 -4.95 -14.63 4.68
N ASN A 200 -4.00 -15.46 5.15
CA ASN A 200 -2.98 -14.99 6.06
C ASN A 200 -1.84 -14.36 5.25
N ILE A 201 -1.37 -13.18 5.65
CA ILE A 201 -0.24 -12.49 5.03
C ILE A 201 1.02 -13.37 4.95
N GLN A 202 1.27 -14.23 5.94
CA GLN A 202 2.36 -15.20 5.93
C GLN A 202 2.31 -16.08 4.68
N THR A 203 1.12 -16.51 4.24
CA THR A 203 0.96 -17.32 3.02
C THR A 203 1.46 -16.57 1.79
N ILE A 204 1.22 -15.27 1.71
CA ILE A 204 1.68 -14.42 0.59
C ILE A 204 3.21 -14.37 0.57
N TYR A 205 3.85 -14.16 1.73
CA TYR A 205 5.31 -14.19 1.86
C TYR A 205 5.90 -15.55 1.45
N GLU A 206 5.34 -16.66 1.96
CA GLU A 206 5.80 -18.01 1.65
C GLU A 206 5.70 -18.32 0.15
N LYS A 207 4.59 -17.95 -0.50
CA LYS A 207 4.40 -18.13 -1.94
C LYS A 207 5.38 -17.30 -2.77
N PHE A 208 5.65 -16.08 -2.35
CA PHE A 208 6.61 -15.22 -3.02
C PHE A 208 8.05 -15.74 -2.82
N ALA A 209 8.43 -16.05 -1.58
CA ALA A 209 9.75 -16.61 -1.23
C ALA A 209 10.04 -17.88 -2.04
N GLN A 210 9.05 -18.79 -2.12
CA GLN A 210 9.15 -20.01 -2.93
C GLN A 210 9.38 -19.71 -4.42
N LYS A 211 8.61 -18.81 -5.02
CA LYS A 211 8.76 -18.45 -6.45
C LYS A 211 10.07 -17.75 -6.76
N GLN A 212 10.56 -16.96 -5.83
CA GLN A 212 11.78 -16.18 -5.99
C GLN A 212 13.04 -16.91 -5.45
N GLU A 213 12.88 -18.09 -4.81
CA GLU A 213 13.95 -18.86 -4.20
C GLU A 213 14.75 -18.03 -3.18
N ILE A 214 14.01 -17.41 -2.24
CA ILE A 214 14.53 -16.55 -1.17
C ILE A 214 14.16 -17.20 0.16
N GLU A 215 15.06 -17.16 1.15
CA GLU A 215 14.74 -17.54 2.52
C GLU A 215 13.73 -16.56 3.14
N ILE A 216 12.76 -17.11 3.88
CA ILE A 216 11.63 -16.31 4.40
C ILE A 216 12.09 -15.21 5.36
N ASP A 217 13.10 -15.47 6.17
CA ASP A 217 13.63 -14.47 7.12
C ASP A 217 14.39 -13.36 6.40
N ASP A 218 15.12 -13.66 5.33
CA ASP A 218 15.77 -12.65 4.49
C ASP A 218 14.73 -11.75 3.79
N LEU A 219 13.62 -12.35 3.34
CA LEU A 219 12.52 -11.61 2.76
C LEU A 219 11.87 -10.68 3.79
N LYS A 220 11.54 -11.19 4.99
CA LYS A 220 10.97 -10.39 6.09
C LYS A 220 11.88 -9.21 6.46
N ASP A 221 13.18 -9.47 6.61
CA ASP A 221 14.16 -8.45 6.93
C ASP A 221 14.21 -7.36 5.84
N ARG A 222 14.16 -7.75 4.57
CA ARG A 222 14.13 -6.79 3.46
C ARG A 222 12.87 -5.93 3.48
N ILE A 223 11.70 -6.54 3.62
CA ILE A 223 10.43 -5.81 3.66
C ILE A 223 10.37 -4.87 4.88
N TRP A 224 10.93 -5.31 6.02
CA TRP A 224 11.06 -4.46 7.20
C TRP A 224 11.95 -3.23 6.97
N GLN A 225 13.08 -3.38 6.23
CA GLN A 225 13.92 -2.26 5.84
C GLN A 225 13.19 -1.31 4.89
N ASN A 226 12.43 -1.86 3.93
CA ASN A 226 11.60 -1.07 3.04
C ASN A 226 10.57 -0.24 3.83
N LEU A 227 9.90 -0.84 4.83
CA LEU A 227 8.92 -0.13 5.66
C LEU A 227 9.56 1.02 6.45
N LYS A 228 10.74 0.78 7.05
CA LYS A 228 11.47 1.85 7.76
C LYS A 228 11.85 3.00 6.82
N ALA A 229 12.25 2.69 5.60
CA ALA A 229 12.53 3.71 4.59
C ALA A 229 11.27 4.44 4.12
N LEU A 230 10.14 3.72 3.98
CA LEU A 230 8.86 4.28 3.57
C LEU A 230 8.30 5.26 4.60
N LEU A 231 8.27 4.86 5.87
CA LEU A 231 7.65 5.64 6.96
C LEU A 231 8.62 6.67 7.59
N GLY A 232 9.92 6.57 7.31
CA GLY A 232 10.93 7.43 7.91
C GLY A 232 11.02 7.26 9.43
N THR A 233 11.13 8.37 10.16
CA THR A 233 11.20 8.37 11.64
C THR A 233 9.84 8.16 12.35
N ASN A 234 8.77 7.95 11.60
CA ASN A 234 7.42 7.83 12.14
C ASN A 234 7.11 6.46 12.80
N LEU A 235 8.02 5.49 12.71
CA LEU A 235 7.97 4.26 13.50
C LEU A 235 8.64 4.49 14.87
N THR A 236 8.05 5.30 15.74
CA THR A 236 8.43 5.28 17.14
C THR A 236 7.67 4.17 17.84
N SER A 237 8.46 3.23 18.35
CA SER A 237 8.08 2.08 19.17
C SER A 237 7.13 2.44 20.31
#